data_386d9540000c697fb98e2045d3f32d90
#
_entry.id   386d9540000c697fb98e2045d3f32d90
#
_cell.length_a   1.000
_cell.length_b   1.000
_cell.length_c   1.000
_cell.angle_alpha   90.00
_cell.angle_beta   90.00
_cell.angle_gamma   90.00
#
_symmetry.space_group_name_H-M   'P 1'
#
loop_
_entity.id
_entity.type
_entity.pdbx_description
1 polymer ?
#
loop_
_entity_poly.entity_id
_entity_poly.type
_entity_poly.pdbx_seq_one_letter_code
_entity_poly.pdbx_strand_id
1 'polypeptide(L)'
;MNLKKRVKKMRQIKASQIKDKVKELFLRANYHLDKDLMQRLEEALKEETSPIGQSVLQMIIKNNKIASSEEIAICQDTGLAVLFIQLGQEVQIIDGDFTEAINQGVKEAYQEGYLRKSVVDDPVFERKNTKTNTPAIIYTDIVPGDKIKFLVMPKGFGSENMSALSMLKPADGPEGIVNFIIETIKKAGPNPCPPTIIGVGIGGTADKAMVIAKKAIARKIGQHNQNEKYAAMEKEALEKINNSGIGPAGLGGKTSSLAINIDYLPTHIAGMPVAINVCCHAARHAEGIL
;
A
#
# COMPACT_ATOMS: atom_id res chain seq x y z
N MET A 1 -33.59 40.60 -9.90
CA MET A 1 -32.25 40.15 -9.48
C MET A 1 -31.96 38.85 -10.18
N ASN A 2 -31.25 38.91 -11.34
CA ASN A 2 -31.03 37.77 -12.21
C ASN A 2 -29.81 36.98 -11.69
N LEU A 3 -30.04 35.95 -10.88
CA LEU A 3 -29.05 34.94 -10.51
C LEU A 3 -28.93 33.92 -11.66
N LYS A 4 -28.26 34.30 -12.75
CA LYS A 4 -27.66 33.31 -13.64
C LYS A 4 -26.51 32.64 -12.88
N LYS A 5 -26.79 31.58 -12.09
CA LYS A 5 -25.76 30.66 -11.64
C LYS A 5 -25.07 30.15 -12.90
N ARG A 6 -23.80 30.55 -13.13
CA ARG A 6 -22.93 29.92 -14.13
C ARG A 6 -22.88 28.44 -13.77
N VAL A 7 -23.58 27.61 -14.51
CA VAL A 7 -23.39 26.15 -14.45
C VAL A 7 -21.94 25.94 -14.85
N LYS A 8 -21.09 25.58 -13.91
CA LYS A 8 -19.68 25.29 -14.17
C LYS A 8 -19.65 24.05 -15.06
N LYS A 9 -19.05 24.17 -16.24
CA LYS A 9 -18.98 23.06 -17.21
C LYS A 9 -18.17 21.91 -16.59
N MET A 10 -18.77 20.73 -16.46
CA MET A 10 -18.08 19.52 -16.00
C MET A 10 -16.91 19.20 -16.94
N ARG A 11 -15.78 18.84 -16.38
CA ARG A 11 -14.64 18.33 -17.17
C ARG A 11 -14.94 16.90 -17.61
N GLN A 12 -14.95 16.67 -18.91
CA GLN A 12 -15.20 15.35 -19.49
C GLN A 12 -13.87 14.57 -19.56
N ILE A 13 -13.89 13.36 -19.03
CA ILE A 13 -12.79 12.38 -19.10
C ILE A 13 -13.35 11.10 -19.70
N LYS A 14 -12.73 10.61 -20.77
CA LYS A 14 -13.13 9.37 -21.42
C LYS A 14 -12.71 8.16 -20.59
N ALA A 15 -13.56 7.13 -20.56
CA ALA A 15 -13.25 5.85 -19.94
C ALA A 15 -11.93 5.25 -20.46
N SER A 16 -11.62 5.42 -21.75
CA SER A 16 -10.36 4.99 -22.36
C SER A 16 -9.12 5.64 -21.72
N GLN A 17 -9.20 6.94 -21.36
CA GLN A 17 -8.09 7.62 -20.68
C GLN A 17 -7.84 7.06 -19.27
N ILE A 18 -8.92 6.69 -18.57
CA ILE A 18 -8.85 6.03 -17.26
C ILE A 18 -8.18 4.67 -17.42
N LYS A 19 -8.62 3.87 -18.38
CA LYS A 19 -8.03 2.56 -18.68
C LYS A 19 -6.53 2.66 -18.94
N ASP A 20 -6.14 3.57 -19.83
CA ASP A 20 -4.72 3.74 -20.22
C ASP A 20 -3.87 4.24 -19.04
N LYS A 21 -4.39 5.17 -18.22
CA LYS A 21 -3.71 5.65 -17.02
C LYS A 21 -3.54 4.54 -15.98
N VAL A 22 -4.55 3.73 -15.73
CA VAL A 22 -4.48 2.59 -14.80
C VAL A 22 -3.44 1.57 -15.28
N LYS A 23 -3.44 1.23 -16.56
CA LYS A 23 -2.44 0.34 -17.16
C LYS A 23 -1.03 0.86 -16.95
N GLU A 24 -0.76 2.11 -17.32
CA GLU A 24 0.55 2.78 -17.13
C GLU A 24 1.02 2.67 -15.67
N LEU A 25 0.14 3.00 -14.73
CA LEU A 25 0.49 3.04 -13.31
C LEU A 25 0.80 1.65 -12.74
N PHE A 26 0.04 0.60 -13.13
CA PHE A 26 0.31 -0.77 -12.67
C PHE A 26 1.61 -1.34 -13.24
N LEU A 27 1.94 -1.05 -14.48
CA LEU A 27 3.23 -1.43 -15.08
C LEU A 27 4.37 -0.74 -14.33
N ARG A 28 4.28 0.58 -14.18
CA ARG A 28 5.29 1.37 -13.47
C ARG A 28 5.50 0.89 -12.03
N ALA A 29 4.41 0.64 -11.29
CA ALA A 29 4.51 0.17 -9.92
C ALA A 29 5.15 -1.21 -9.81
N ASN A 30 4.98 -2.10 -10.79
CA ASN A 30 5.56 -3.43 -10.75
C ASN A 30 7.04 -3.48 -11.18
N TYR A 31 7.52 -2.48 -11.92
CA TYR A 31 8.88 -2.43 -12.43
C TYR A 31 9.80 -1.52 -11.62
N HIS A 32 9.26 -0.49 -10.97
CA HIS A 32 10.05 0.52 -10.30
C HIS A 32 9.59 0.72 -8.86
N LEU A 33 10.51 0.62 -7.92
CA LEU A 33 10.29 1.12 -6.56
C LEU A 33 10.53 2.63 -6.50
N ASP A 34 9.85 3.30 -5.58
CA ASP A 34 10.08 4.71 -5.33
C ASP A 34 11.49 4.98 -4.83
N LYS A 35 12.00 6.17 -5.18
CA LYS A 35 13.39 6.56 -4.87
C LYS A 35 13.68 6.59 -3.38
N ASP A 36 12.74 7.03 -2.56
CA ASP A 36 12.87 7.09 -1.11
C ASP A 36 12.99 5.69 -0.50
N LEU A 37 12.23 4.72 -1.02
CA LEU A 37 12.35 3.33 -0.59
C LEU A 37 13.69 2.71 -0.99
N MET A 38 14.16 2.96 -2.22
CA MET A 38 15.48 2.51 -2.66
C MET A 38 16.60 3.12 -1.81
N GLN A 39 16.53 4.42 -1.53
CA GLN A 39 17.46 5.10 -0.66
C GLN A 39 17.46 4.48 0.75
N ARG A 40 16.29 4.22 1.33
CA ARG A 40 16.17 3.62 2.67
C ARG A 40 16.74 2.20 2.71
N LEU A 41 16.59 1.41 1.64
CA LEU A 41 17.24 0.09 1.53
C LEU A 41 18.77 0.21 1.50
N GLU A 42 19.33 1.19 0.80
CA GLU A 42 20.77 1.44 0.74
C GLU A 42 21.32 1.95 2.09
N GLU A 43 20.56 2.76 2.83
CA GLU A 43 20.87 3.16 4.20
C GLU A 43 20.83 1.96 5.15
N ALA A 44 19.77 1.14 5.06
CA ALA A 44 19.62 -0.07 5.85
C ALA A 44 20.79 -1.05 5.66
N LEU A 45 21.29 -1.19 4.43
CA LEU A 45 22.48 -1.98 4.15
C LEU A 45 23.72 -1.50 4.89
N LYS A 46 23.90 -0.18 5.02
CA LYS A 46 25.02 0.42 5.76
C LYS A 46 24.88 0.24 7.28
N GLU A 47 23.65 0.25 7.77
CA GLU A 47 23.32 0.12 9.20
C GLU A 47 23.28 -1.33 9.68
N GLU A 48 23.14 -2.30 8.78
CA GLU A 48 23.01 -3.72 9.09
C GLU A 48 24.35 -4.29 9.56
N THR A 49 24.32 -5.03 10.66
CA THR A 49 25.48 -5.62 11.30
C THR A 49 25.65 -7.12 11.04
N SER A 50 24.55 -7.79 10.64
CA SER A 50 24.57 -9.21 10.29
C SER A 50 25.14 -9.42 8.89
N PRO A 51 26.19 -10.22 8.66
CA PRO A 51 26.69 -10.51 7.32
C PRO A 51 25.63 -11.14 6.40
N ILE A 52 24.76 -11.99 6.96
CA ILE A 52 23.64 -12.59 6.21
C ILE A 52 22.62 -11.50 5.86
N GLY A 53 22.26 -10.64 6.83
CA GLY A 53 21.37 -9.50 6.60
C GLY A 53 21.88 -8.56 5.51
N GLN A 54 23.18 -8.24 5.53
CA GLN A 54 23.82 -7.43 4.47
C GLN A 54 23.74 -8.11 3.10
N SER A 55 24.01 -9.40 3.00
CA SER A 55 23.89 -10.16 1.76
C SER A 55 22.47 -10.13 1.22
N VAL A 56 21.47 -10.30 2.07
CA VAL A 56 20.05 -10.23 1.68
C VAL A 56 19.68 -8.84 1.16
N LEU A 57 20.07 -7.77 1.86
CA LEU A 57 19.81 -6.39 1.44
C LEU A 57 20.49 -6.07 0.11
N GLN A 58 21.72 -6.53 -0.11
CA GLN A 58 22.42 -6.40 -1.39
C GLN A 58 21.66 -7.09 -2.53
N MET A 59 21.16 -8.30 -2.29
CA MET A 59 20.35 -9.02 -3.28
C MET A 59 19.03 -8.29 -3.59
N ILE A 60 18.34 -7.77 -2.58
CA ILE A 60 17.12 -6.98 -2.76
C ILE A 60 17.40 -5.74 -3.60
N ILE A 61 18.44 -4.98 -3.28
CA ILE A 61 18.82 -3.75 -4.02
C ILE A 61 19.18 -4.10 -5.47
N LYS A 62 19.97 -5.15 -5.68
CA LYS A 62 20.36 -5.63 -7.02
C LYS A 62 19.14 -6.05 -7.83
N ASN A 63 18.22 -6.82 -7.23
CA ASN A 63 16.98 -7.23 -7.88
C ASN A 63 16.15 -6.04 -8.36
N ASN A 64 15.99 -5.03 -7.51
CA ASN A 64 15.23 -3.82 -7.88
C ASN A 64 15.90 -3.03 -9.01
N LYS A 65 17.24 -2.95 -9.03
CA LYS A 65 17.99 -2.31 -10.12
C LYS A 65 17.80 -3.06 -11.45
N ILE A 66 17.85 -4.39 -11.44
CA ILE A 66 17.60 -5.23 -12.63
C ILE A 66 16.15 -5.05 -13.09
N ALA A 67 15.18 -5.17 -12.20
CA ALA A 67 13.76 -5.01 -12.54
C ALA A 67 13.48 -3.67 -13.22
N SER A 68 14.07 -2.59 -12.68
CA SER A 68 13.91 -1.24 -13.22
C SER A 68 14.61 -1.03 -14.57
N SER A 69 15.79 -1.63 -14.78
CA SER A 69 16.55 -1.45 -16.04
C SER A 69 16.02 -2.28 -17.19
N GLU A 70 15.42 -3.44 -16.88
CA GLU A 70 14.90 -4.39 -17.86
C GLU A 70 13.38 -4.33 -18.04
N GLU A 71 12.71 -3.46 -17.27
CA GLU A 71 11.24 -3.33 -17.23
C GLU A 71 10.53 -4.68 -17.00
N ILE A 72 11.01 -5.43 -16.00
CA ILE A 72 10.43 -6.70 -15.57
C ILE A 72 9.90 -6.60 -14.14
N ALA A 73 9.03 -7.55 -13.76
CA ALA A 73 8.42 -7.55 -12.44
C ALA A 73 9.45 -7.72 -11.32
N ILE A 74 9.38 -6.85 -10.29
CA ILE A 74 10.25 -6.89 -9.10
C ILE A 74 10.13 -8.21 -8.34
N CYS A 75 8.96 -8.84 -8.35
CA CYS A 75 8.66 -10.04 -7.58
C CYS A 75 7.74 -10.97 -8.38
N GLN A 76 7.84 -12.28 -8.13
CA GLN A 76 6.92 -13.28 -8.70
C GLN A 76 5.46 -13.11 -8.21
N ASP A 77 5.24 -12.54 -7.02
CA ASP A 77 3.92 -12.09 -6.57
C ASP A 77 3.72 -10.64 -7.02
N THR A 78 3.09 -10.45 -8.16
CA THR A 78 2.78 -9.14 -8.72
C THR A 78 1.51 -8.51 -8.12
N GLY A 79 0.93 -9.19 -7.13
CA GLY A 79 -0.06 -8.65 -6.21
C GLY A 79 -1.49 -8.63 -6.75
N LEU A 80 -2.41 -8.35 -5.84
CA LEU A 80 -3.78 -7.97 -6.13
C LEU A 80 -3.84 -6.47 -6.44
N ALA A 81 -4.61 -6.09 -7.46
CA ALA A 81 -4.77 -4.69 -7.84
C ALA A 81 -5.62 -3.95 -6.81
N VAL A 82 -5.02 -3.01 -6.07
CA VAL A 82 -5.72 -2.11 -5.14
C VAL A 82 -5.56 -0.68 -5.64
N LEU A 83 -6.65 0.09 -5.63
CA LEU A 83 -6.67 1.49 -6.04
C LEU A 83 -7.35 2.35 -4.99
N PHE A 84 -6.71 3.46 -4.66
CA PHE A 84 -7.32 4.59 -3.96
C PHE A 84 -7.48 5.74 -4.94
N ILE A 85 -8.71 6.18 -5.14
CA ILE A 85 -9.06 7.17 -6.15
C ILE A 85 -9.71 8.38 -5.49
N GLN A 86 -9.21 9.56 -5.79
CA GLN A 86 -9.91 10.81 -5.50
C GLN A 86 -10.56 11.32 -6.78
N LEU A 87 -11.89 11.20 -6.86
CA LEU A 87 -12.68 11.64 -8.00
C LEU A 87 -13.18 13.06 -7.75
N GLY A 88 -12.75 13.99 -8.59
CA GLY A 88 -13.23 15.37 -8.53
C GLY A 88 -14.73 15.43 -8.85
N GLN A 89 -15.51 16.10 -8.00
CA GLN A 89 -16.97 16.21 -8.17
C GLN A 89 -17.40 17.00 -9.43
N GLU A 90 -16.47 17.67 -10.10
CA GLU A 90 -16.68 18.40 -11.36
C GLU A 90 -16.24 17.57 -12.58
N VAL A 91 -15.92 16.29 -12.39
CA VAL A 91 -15.60 15.34 -13.47
C VAL A 91 -16.87 14.63 -13.93
N GLN A 92 -17.01 14.53 -15.23
CA GLN A 92 -17.99 13.66 -15.89
C GLN A 92 -17.23 12.59 -16.69
N ILE A 93 -17.47 11.33 -16.36
CA ILE A 93 -16.90 10.22 -17.12
C ILE A 93 -17.81 9.95 -18.32
N ILE A 94 -17.22 9.88 -19.51
CA ILE A 94 -17.91 9.67 -20.78
C ILE A 94 -17.32 8.48 -21.55
N ASP A 95 -18.08 8.00 -22.53
CA ASP A 95 -17.67 6.93 -23.45
C ASP A 95 -17.33 5.60 -22.76
N GLY A 96 -18.03 5.28 -21.64
CA GLY A 96 -17.91 4.00 -20.93
C GLY A 96 -18.12 4.09 -19.43
N ASP A 97 -18.00 2.93 -18.75
CA ASP A 97 -18.13 2.78 -17.31
C ASP A 97 -16.78 2.96 -16.60
N PHE A 98 -16.82 3.60 -15.44
CA PHE A 98 -15.62 3.90 -14.63
C PHE A 98 -14.94 2.65 -14.09
N THR A 99 -15.72 1.77 -13.49
CA THR A 99 -15.20 0.55 -12.86
C THR A 99 -14.71 -0.43 -13.90
N GLU A 100 -15.41 -0.55 -15.02
CA GLU A 100 -15.02 -1.39 -16.13
C GLU A 100 -13.70 -0.90 -16.77
N ALA A 101 -13.58 0.42 -16.98
CA ALA A 101 -12.34 1.02 -17.50
C ALA A 101 -11.12 0.71 -16.59
N ILE A 102 -11.28 0.79 -15.27
CA ILE A 102 -10.24 0.42 -14.32
C ILE A 102 -9.88 -1.06 -14.45
N ASN A 103 -10.87 -1.96 -14.44
CA ASN A 103 -10.64 -3.39 -14.57
C ASN A 103 -9.98 -3.75 -15.90
N GLN A 104 -10.38 -3.11 -16.99
CA GLN A 104 -9.74 -3.31 -18.29
C GLN A 104 -8.28 -2.84 -18.28
N GLY A 105 -7.98 -1.70 -17.64
CA GLY A 105 -6.61 -1.21 -17.47
C GLY A 105 -5.74 -2.18 -16.68
N VAL A 106 -6.27 -2.76 -15.59
CA VAL A 106 -5.59 -3.80 -14.82
C VAL A 106 -5.34 -5.05 -15.68
N LYS A 107 -6.38 -5.56 -16.35
CA LYS A 107 -6.26 -6.73 -17.23
C LYS A 107 -5.16 -6.55 -18.27
N GLU A 108 -5.16 -5.41 -18.97
CA GLU A 108 -4.14 -5.10 -19.98
C GLU A 108 -2.74 -4.99 -19.37
N ALA A 109 -2.58 -4.32 -18.21
CA ALA A 109 -1.30 -4.22 -17.50
C ALA A 109 -0.75 -5.61 -17.15
N TYR A 110 -1.59 -6.48 -16.60
CA TYR A 110 -1.15 -7.83 -16.21
C TYR A 110 -0.90 -8.76 -17.40
N GLN A 111 -1.49 -8.49 -18.55
CA GLN A 111 -1.26 -9.23 -19.78
C GLN A 111 0.02 -8.75 -20.48
N GLU A 112 0.13 -7.46 -20.76
CA GLU A 112 1.23 -6.84 -21.51
C GLU A 112 2.54 -6.84 -20.72
N GLY A 113 2.45 -6.63 -19.37
CA GLY A 113 3.60 -6.66 -18.46
C GLY A 113 4.03 -8.05 -18.04
N TYR A 114 3.45 -9.12 -18.58
CA TYR A 114 3.73 -10.52 -18.20
C TYR A 114 3.60 -10.74 -16.68
N LEU A 115 2.68 -10.00 -16.03
CA LEU A 115 2.48 -10.08 -14.60
C LEU A 115 1.64 -11.32 -14.23
N ARG A 116 1.91 -11.89 -13.05
CA ARG A 116 1.21 -13.08 -12.57
C ARG A 116 -0.24 -12.73 -12.21
N LYS A 117 -1.21 -13.41 -12.85
CA LYS A 117 -2.63 -13.29 -12.56
C LYS A 117 -2.99 -14.22 -11.40
N SER A 118 -3.28 -13.67 -10.23
CA SER A 118 -3.43 -14.44 -8.98
C SER A 118 -4.85 -14.40 -8.40
N VAL A 119 -5.79 -13.69 -9.04
CA VAL A 119 -7.17 -13.59 -8.57
C VAL A 119 -7.95 -14.84 -8.93
N VAL A 120 -8.69 -15.37 -7.94
CA VAL A 120 -9.65 -16.46 -8.10
C VAL A 120 -11.07 -15.92 -7.93
N ASP A 121 -12.02 -16.48 -8.69
CA ASP A 121 -13.42 -16.05 -8.72
C ASP A 121 -14.18 -16.44 -7.43
N ASP A 122 -13.90 -17.62 -6.91
CA ASP A 122 -14.44 -18.13 -5.64
C ASP A 122 -13.31 -18.33 -4.63
N PRO A 123 -13.35 -17.66 -3.46
CA PRO A 123 -12.26 -17.76 -2.49
C PRO A 123 -12.25 -19.07 -1.69
N VAL A 124 -13.32 -19.87 -1.71
CA VAL A 124 -13.51 -21.01 -0.80
C VAL A 124 -13.50 -22.35 -1.54
N PHE A 125 -14.41 -22.52 -2.49
CA PHE A 125 -14.73 -23.84 -3.07
C PHE A 125 -13.93 -24.13 -4.33
N GLU A 126 -14.29 -23.55 -5.47
CA GLU A 126 -13.67 -23.89 -6.75
C GLU A 126 -12.32 -23.22 -6.97
N ARG A 127 -12.13 -22.02 -6.45
CA ARG A 127 -10.89 -21.22 -6.51
C ARG A 127 -10.32 -21.10 -7.93
N LYS A 128 -11.21 -20.99 -8.93
CA LYS A 128 -10.83 -20.89 -10.34
C LYS A 128 -10.20 -19.55 -10.64
N ASN A 129 -9.03 -19.57 -11.29
CA ASN A 129 -8.32 -18.35 -11.64
C ASN A 129 -9.08 -17.54 -12.69
N THR A 130 -9.24 -16.23 -12.46
CA THR A 130 -9.94 -15.32 -13.39
C THR A 130 -9.19 -15.07 -14.69
N LYS A 131 -7.88 -15.37 -14.73
CA LYS A 131 -6.94 -15.14 -15.85
C LYS A 131 -6.76 -13.68 -16.26
N THR A 132 -7.35 -12.75 -15.53
CA THR A 132 -7.30 -11.31 -15.80
C THR A 132 -6.71 -10.50 -14.67
N ASN A 133 -6.54 -11.10 -13.49
CA ASN A 133 -6.21 -10.45 -12.22
C ASN A 133 -7.23 -9.37 -11.78
N THR A 134 -8.47 -9.54 -12.22
CA THR A 134 -9.63 -8.70 -11.87
C THR A 134 -10.70 -9.54 -11.17
N PRO A 135 -11.64 -8.93 -10.43
CA PRO A 135 -11.81 -7.48 -10.26
C PRO A 135 -10.72 -6.86 -9.37
N ALA A 136 -10.44 -5.58 -9.62
CA ALA A 136 -9.61 -4.76 -8.74
C ALA A 136 -10.37 -4.38 -7.46
N ILE A 137 -9.63 -4.12 -6.37
CA ILE A 137 -10.19 -3.52 -5.15
C ILE A 137 -10.12 -2.00 -5.28
N ILE A 138 -11.25 -1.35 -5.36
CA ILE A 138 -11.36 0.07 -5.67
C ILE A 138 -11.98 0.81 -4.48
N TYR A 139 -11.24 1.78 -3.94
CA TYR A 139 -11.71 2.74 -2.96
C TYR A 139 -11.80 4.12 -3.61
N THR A 140 -12.98 4.74 -3.60
CA THR A 140 -13.20 6.05 -4.24
C THR A 140 -13.73 7.05 -3.24
N ASP A 141 -13.02 8.17 -3.11
CA ASP A 141 -13.45 9.36 -2.38
C ASP A 141 -13.83 10.44 -3.38
N ILE A 142 -15.00 11.07 -3.20
CA ILE A 142 -15.40 12.24 -3.99
C ILE A 142 -14.84 13.49 -3.30
N VAL A 143 -14.10 14.30 -4.06
CA VAL A 143 -13.40 15.49 -3.55
C VAL A 143 -13.75 16.72 -4.41
N PRO A 144 -13.60 17.95 -3.89
CA PRO A 144 -13.74 19.15 -4.71
C PRO A 144 -12.74 19.17 -5.88
N GLY A 145 -13.16 19.72 -7.03
CA GLY A 145 -12.29 19.93 -8.20
C GLY A 145 -12.67 19.07 -9.41
N ASP A 146 -11.82 19.12 -10.43
CA ASP A 146 -12.04 18.58 -11.76
C ASP A 146 -10.97 17.57 -12.21
N LYS A 147 -10.23 17.00 -11.25
CA LYS A 147 -9.17 16.01 -11.51
C LYS A 147 -9.53 14.65 -10.91
N ILE A 148 -9.00 13.60 -11.51
CA ILE A 148 -8.99 12.27 -10.90
C ILE A 148 -7.57 11.97 -10.49
N LYS A 149 -7.34 11.71 -9.18
CA LYS A 149 -6.05 11.26 -8.67
C LYS A 149 -6.12 9.78 -8.37
N PHE A 150 -5.14 9.06 -8.85
CA PHE A 150 -4.97 7.61 -8.63
C PHE A 150 -3.76 7.35 -7.76
N LEU A 151 -3.93 6.48 -6.78
CA LEU A 151 -2.86 5.76 -6.11
C LEU A 151 -3.12 4.28 -6.37
N VAL A 152 -2.26 3.62 -7.13
CA VAL A 152 -2.33 2.19 -7.38
C VAL A 152 -1.32 1.44 -6.52
N MET A 153 -1.72 0.28 -5.99
CA MET A 153 -0.90 -0.56 -5.13
C MET A 153 -1.05 -2.03 -5.56
N PRO A 154 -0.10 -2.59 -6.30
CA PRO A 154 -0.03 -4.04 -6.50
C PRO A 154 0.32 -4.71 -5.16
N LYS A 155 -0.69 -5.17 -4.40
CA LYS A 155 -0.53 -5.66 -3.03
C LYS A 155 -0.25 -7.15 -2.98
N GLY A 156 0.99 -7.51 -2.65
CA GLY A 156 1.41 -8.90 -2.47
C GLY A 156 0.72 -9.58 -1.30
N PHE A 157 0.30 -10.84 -1.48
CA PHE A 157 -0.54 -11.55 -0.51
C PHE A 157 0.25 -12.22 0.61
N GLY A 158 1.52 -12.54 0.43
CA GLY A 158 2.37 -13.02 1.52
C GLY A 158 2.37 -12.05 2.70
N SER A 159 2.49 -10.76 2.42
CA SER A 159 2.42 -9.72 3.45
C SER A 159 0.99 -9.32 3.83
N GLU A 160 0.02 -9.38 2.90
CA GLU A 160 -1.38 -9.10 3.20
C GLU A 160 -1.95 -10.08 4.24
N ASN A 161 -1.58 -11.35 4.15
CA ASN A 161 -1.98 -12.39 5.11
C ASN A 161 -1.49 -12.12 6.55
N MET A 162 -0.52 -11.24 6.72
CA MET A 162 0.01 -10.87 8.05
C MET A 162 -0.67 -9.64 8.63
N SER A 163 -1.69 -9.11 7.98
CA SER A 163 -2.49 -7.99 8.48
C SER A 163 -3.31 -8.39 9.70
N ALA A 164 -3.55 -7.45 10.60
CA ALA A 164 -4.31 -7.69 11.83
C ALA A 164 -5.23 -6.52 12.15
N LEU A 165 -6.33 -6.82 12.84
CA LEU A 165 -7.28 -5.85 13.37
C LEU A 165 -7.59 -6.21 14.83
N SER A 166 -7.59 -5.22 15.70
CA SER A 166 -8.07 -5.36 17.08
C SER A 166 -8.95 -4.18 17.46
N MET A 167 -9.98 -4.48 18.23
CA MET A 167 -10.82 -3.47 18.89
C MET A 167 -10.23 -3.21 20.28
N LEU A 168 -9.22 -2.35 20.35
CA LEU A 168 -8.61 -1.98 21.62
C LEU A 168 -9.57 -1.08 22.43
N LYS A 169 -9.34 -1.06 23.74
CA LYS A 169 -10.06 -0.17 24.64
C LYS A 169 -9.35 1.18 24.71
N PRO A 170 -10.06 2.30 24.86
CA PRO A 170 -9.40 3.60 25.07
C PRO A 170 -8.41 3.62 26.25
N ALA A 171 -8.65 2.78 27.26
CA ALA A 171 -7.76 2.64 28.41
C ALA A 171 -6.41 1.95 28.09
N ASP A 172 -6.31 1.21 26.99
CA ASP A 172 -5.05 0.57 26.57
C ASP A 172 -4.03 1.61 26.08
N GLY A 173 -4.51 2.79 25.68
CA GLY A 173 -3.70 3.94 25.36
C GLY A 173 -2.68 3.73 24.24
N PRO A 174 -1.68 4.64 24.14
CA PRO A 174 -0.61 4.53 23.14
C PRO A 174 0.23 3.26 23.30
N GLU A 175 0.49 2.84 24.54
CA GLU A 175 1.28 1.64 24.83
C GLU A 175 0.60 0.38 24.29
N GLY A 176 -0.72 0.24 24.48
CA GLY A 176 -1.48 -0.88 23.91
C GLY A 176 -1.40 -0.94 22.38
N ILE A 177 -1.41 0.22 21.71
CA ILE A 177 -1.24 0.30 20.25
C ILE A 177 0.17 -0.18 19.84
N VAL A 178 1.21 0.35 20.48
CA VAL A 178 2.61 -0.05 20.19
C VAL A 178 2.83 -1.53 20.42
N ASN A 179 2.30 -2.07 21.53
CA ASN A 179 2.38 -3.49 21.83
C ASN A 179 1.67 -4.35 20.78
N PHE A 180 0.48 -3.95 20.34
CA PHE A 180 -0.25 -4.66 19.28
C PHE A 180 0.52 -4.67 17.95
N ILE A 181 1.19 -3.56 17.59
CA ILE A 181 2.06 -3.49 16.40
C ILE A 181 3.20 -4.50 16.54
N ILE A 182 3.91 -4.50 17.67
CA ILE A 182 5.07 -5.36 17.90
C ILE A 182 4.67 -6.85 17.90
N GLU A 183 3.61 -7.21 18.58
CA GLU A 183 3.10 -8.59 18.63
C GLU A 183 2.70 -9.09 17.24
N THR A 184 2.01 -8.24 16.46
CA THR A 184 1.62 -8.59 15.08
C THR A 184 2.85 -8.89 14.23
N ILE A 185 3.89 -8.05 14.28
CA ILE A 185 5.09 -8.24 13.46
C ILE A 185 5.94 -9.42 13.96
N LYS A 186 6.05 -9.63 15.27
CA LYS A 186 6.73 -10.81 15.81
C LYS A 186 6.04 -12.11 15.39
N LYS A 187 4.69 -12.14 15.41
CA LYS A 187 3.90 -13.28 14.94
C LYS A 187 4.05 -13.51 13.43
N ALA A 188 4.14 -12.43 12.65
CA ALA A 188 4.37 -12.51 11.21
C ALA A 188 5.75 -13.10 10.86
N GLY A 189 6.79 -12.73 11.63
CA GLY A 189 8.15 -13.24 11.46
C GLY A 189 8.68 -13.06 10.03
N PRO A 190 9.20 -14.14 9.40
CA PRO A 190 9.74 -14.08 8.03
C PRO A 190 8.66 -14.02 6.93
N ASN A 191 7.40 -14.38 7.23
CA ASN A 191 6.35 -14.57 6.22
C ASN A 191 6.08 -13.35 5.32
N PRO A 192 6.14 -12.09 5.80
CA PRO A 192 5.93 -10.92 4.96
C PRO A 192 7.17 -10.49 4.14
N CYS A 193 8.22 -11.29 4.09
CA CYS A 193 9.49 -10.96 3.42
C CYS A 193 10.08 -9.62 3.91
N PRO A 194 10.57 -9.55 5.18
CA PRO A 194 11.22 -8.35 5.70
C PRO A 194 12.49 -7.97 4.91
N PRO A 195 12.91 -6.69 4.95
CA PRO A 195 12.39 -5.65 5.83
C PRO A 195 11.02 -5.11 5.37
N THR A 196 10.11 -4.94 6.30
CA THR A 196 8.71 -4.58 6.04
C THR A 196 8.47 -3.07 6.05
N ILE A 197 7.36 -2.65 5.43
CA ILE A 197 6.72 -1.35 5.65
C ILE A 197 5.35 -1.61 6.27
N ILE A 198 5.06 -0.93 7.35
CA ILE A 198 3.88 -1.18 8.16
C ILE A 198 2.98 0.04 8.11
N GLY A 199 1.76 -0.13 7.63
CA GLY A 199 0.71 0.86 7.75
C GLY A 199 -0.16 0.54 8.95
N VAL A 200 -0.45 1.54 9.76
CA VAL A 200 -1.31 1.45 10.94
C VAL A 200 -2.46 2.42 10.79
N GLY A 201 -3.67 1.94 10.98
CA GLY A 201 -4.89 2.73 10.97
C GLY A 201 -5.56 2.72 12.33
N ILE A 202 -5.83 3.90 12.89
CA ILE A 202 -6.42 4.04 14.22
C ILE A 202 -7.72 4.83 14.11
N GLY A 203 -8.78 4.34 14.74
CA GLY A 203 -10.06 5.03 14.80
C GLY A 203 -10.97 4.76 13.61
N GLY A 204 -11.99 5.60 13.43
CA GLY A 204 -13.12 5.33 12.53
C GLY A 204 -13.94 4.13 13.00
N THR A 205 -14.19 3.21 12.10
CA THR A 205 -14.78 1.88 12.31
C THR A 205 -13.77 0.80 11.94
N ALA A 206 -14.03 -0.46 12.27
CA ALA A 206 -13.12 -1.59 12.01
C ALA A 206 -12.67 -1.66 10.55
N ASP A 207 -13.61 -1.53 9.61
CA ASP A 207 -13.34 -1.50 8.17
C ASP A 207 -12.53 -0.26 7.75
N LYS A 208 -12.86 0.93 8.28
CA LYS A 208 -12.11 2.16 7.99
C LYS A 208 -10.69 2.13 8.53
N ALA A 209 -10.47 1.58 9.72
CA ALA A 209 -9.13 1.38 10.25
C ALA A 209 -8.27 0.52 9.31
N MET A 210 -8.82 -0.60 8.78
CA MET A 210 -8.13 -1.45 7.78
C MET A 210 -7.82 -0.71 6.48
N VAL A 211 -8.75 0.11 5.98
CA VAL A 211 -8.58 0.89 4.75
C VAL A 211 -7.45 1.91 4.89
N ILE A 212 -7.46 2.71 5.99
CA ILE A 212 -6.41 3.72 6.20
C ILE A 212 -5.06 3.09 6.54
N ALA A 213 -5.02 1.95 7.24
CA ALA A 213 -3.79 1.19 7.45
C ALA A 213 -3.15 0.78 6.12
N LYS A 214 -3.94 0.25 5.18
CA LYS A 214 -3.46 -0.12 3.86
C LYS A 214 -2.96 1.09 3.06
N LYS A 215 -3.69 2.20 3.10
CA LYS A 215 -3.29 3.44 2.42
C LYS A 215 -2.01 4.04 3.00
N ALA A 216 -1.82 3.95 4.33
CA ALA A 216 -0.64 4.47 5.02
C ALA A 216 0.68 3.84 4.55
N ILE A 217 0.66 2.61 4.00
CA ILE A 217 1.85 1.98 3.41
C ILE A 217 2.48 2.83 2.31
N ALA A 218 1.68 3.55 1.53
CA ALA A 218 2.14 4.38 0.42
C ALA A 218 2.68 5.75 0.84
N ARG A 219 2.70 6.07 2.14
CA ARG A 219 3.34 7.30 2.62
C ARG A 219 4.83 7.22 2.36
N LYS A 220 5.41 8.30 1.83
CA LYS A 220 6.86 8.37 1.55
C LYS A 220 7.68 8.07 2.80
N ILE A 221 8.71 7.27 2.63
CA ILE A 221 9.63 6.93 3.72
C ILE A 221 10.33 8.19 4.23
N GLY A 222 10.39 8.31 5.56
CA GLY A 222 10.91 9.52 6.23
C GLY A 222 9.87 10.62 6.46
N GLN A 223 8.68 10.53 5.86
CA GLN A 223 7.57 11.39 6.22
C GLN A 223 6.82 10.81 7.40
N HIS A 224 6.96 11.43 8.56
CA HIS A 224 6.20 11.08 9.75
C HIS A 224 4.82 11.72 9.78
N ASN A 225 3.96 11.23 10.68
CA ASN A 225 2.67 11.84 10.93
C ASN A 225 2.85 13.32 11.35
N GLN A 226 1.95 14.20 10.87
CA GLN A 226 2.01 15.62 11.21
C GLN A 226 1.74 15.89 12.70
N ASN A 227 1.03 15.00 13.38
CA ASN A 227 0.87 15.05 14.83
C ASN A 227 2.08 14.40 15.49
N GLU A 228 2.84 15.19 16.23
CA GLU A 228 4.10 14.78 16.89
C GLU A 228 3.95 13.56 17.80
N LYS A 229 2.78 13.36 18.43
CA LYS A 229 2.52 12.20 19.29
C LYS A 229 2.48 10.90 18.47
N TYR A 230 1.82 10.91 17.31
CA TYR A 230 1.82 9.76 16.41
C TYR A 230 3.17 9.56 15.74
N ALA A 231 3.87 10.63 15.38
CA ALA A 231 5.23 10.55 14.86
C ALA A 231 6.20 9.92 15.88
N ALA A 232 6.06 10.23 17.16
CA ALA A 232 6.83 9.59 18.22
C ALA A 232 6.52 8.08 18.34
N MET A 233 5.23 7.70 18.26
CA MET A 233 4.81 6.30 18.25
C MET A 233 5.36 5.52 17.04
N GLU A 234 5.40 6.13 15.84
CA GLU A 234 6.01 5.54 14.65
C GLU A 234 7.47 5.19 14.89
N LYS A 235 8.23 6.12 15.46
CA LYS A 235 9.67 5.94 15.78
C LYS A 235 9.88 4.88 16.86
N GLU A 236 9.12 4.95 17.95
CA GLU A 236 9.20 3.98 19.05
C GLU A 236 8.92 2.56 18.58
N ALA A 237 7.83 2.36 17.83
CA ALA A 237 7.46 1.05 17.34
C ALA A 237 8.49 0.51 16.32
N LEU A 238 9.03 1.37 15.44
CA LEU A 238 10.07 0.98 14.48
C LEU A 238 11.35 0.53 15.20
N GLU A 239 11.80 1.27 16.20
CA GLU A 239 12.97 0.92 17.01
C GLU A 239 12.77 -0.44 17.71
N LYS A 240 11.64 -0.63 18.38
CA LYS A 240 11.31 -1.89 19.07
C LYS A 240 11.25 -3.09 18.12
N ILE A 241 10.70 -2.91 16.89
CA ILE A 241 10.67 -3.97 15.88
C ILE A 241 12.07 -4.28 15.37
N ASN A 242 12.88 -3.28 15.10
CA ASN A 242 14.25 -3.50 14.61
C ASN A 242 15.16 -4.12 15.68
N ASN A 243 14.85 -3.94 16.96
CA ASN A 243 15.49 -4.64 18.07
C ASN A 243 14.96 -6.08 18.30
N SER A 244 13.96 -6.53 17.53
CA SER A 244 13.40 -7.89 17.67
C SER A 244 14.30 -9.00 17.13
N GLY A 245 15.28 -8.66 16.29
CA GLY A 245 16.21 -9.62 15.70
C GLY A 245 15.62 -10.45 14.54
N ILE A 246 14.45 -10.12 14.00
CA ILE A 246 13.87 -10.81 12.82
C ILE A 246 14.81 -10.66 11.63
N GLY A 247 15.23 -9.44 11.33
CA GLY A 247 16.19 -9.10 10.28
C GLY A 247 15.71 -9.31 8.85
N PRO A 248 16.56 -8.97 7.85
CA PRO A 248 16.24 -9.14 6.43
C PRO A 248 15.91 -10.60 6.09
N ALA A 249 14.83 -10.81 5.34
CA ALA A 249 14.23 -12.10 4.99
C ALA A 249 13.92 -13.02 6.21
N GLY A 250 13.92 -12.48 7.45
CA GLY A 250 13.75 -13.27 8.67
C GLY A 250 14.96 -14.12 9.06
N LEU A 251 16.14 -13.81 8.51
CA LEU A 251 17.38 -14.57 8.73
C LEU A 251 18.26 -13.99 9.85
N GLY A 252 17.68 -13.16 10.69
CA GLY A 252 18.40 -12.45 11.73
C GLY A 252 19.04 -11.15 11.25
N GLY A 253 19.36 -10.27 12.19
CA GLY A 253 19.94 -8.96 11.92
C GLY A 253 19.11 -7.82 12.48
N LYS A 254 19.50 -6.60 12.16
CA LYS A 254 18.93 -5.38 12.70
C LYS A 254 17.71 -4.90 11.93
N THR A 255 17.70 -5.03 10.59
CA THR A 255 16.71 -4.40 9.74
C THR A 255 15.49 -5.29 9.53
N SER A 256 14.53 -5.24 10.44
CA SER A 256 13.25 -5.98 10.34
C SER A 256 12.18 -5.18 9.61
N SER A 257 12.18 -3.85 9.77
CA SER A 257 11.26 -2.92 9.11
C SER A 257 11.97 -1.65 8.66
N LEU A 258 11.51 -1.07 7.54
CA LEU A 258 12.04 0.19 6.99
C LEU A 258 11.28 1.40 7.49
N ALA A 259 9.96 1.25 7.67
CA ALA A 259 9.07 2.32 8.11
C ALA A 259 7.82 1.79 8.81
N ILE A 260 7.28 2.60 9.70
CA ILE A 260 5.93 2.48 10.27
C ILE A 260 5.22 3.81 10.02
N ASN A 261 4.05 3.73 9.41
CA ASN A 261 3.23 4.87 9.06
C ASN A 261 1.88 4.77 9.76
N ILE A 262 1.59 5.66 10.69
CA ILE A 262 0.33 5.69 11.44
C ILE A 262 -0.57 6.77 10.85
N ASP A 263 -1.80 6.40 10.46
CA ASP A 263 -2.88 7.33 10.12
C ASP A 263 -4.05 7.12 11.07
N TYR A 264 -4.84 8.16 11.32
CA TYR A 264 -5.95 8.08 12.25
C TYR A 264 -7.18 8.85 11.77
N LEU A 265 -8.34 8.42 12.26
CA LEU A 265 -9.63 9.06 12.06
C LEU A 265 -10.33 9.29 13.41
N PRO A 266 -11.20 10.29 13.51
CA PRO A 266 -12.14 10.39 14.64
C PRO A 266 -12.91 9.08 14.81
N THR A 267 -13.15 8.68 16.07
CA THR A 267 -13.85 7.44 16.39
C THR A 267 -14.88 7.65 17.50
N HIS A 268 -15.73 6.65 17.73
CA HIS A 268 -16.68 6.65 18.84
C HIS A 268 -15.94 6.61 20.19
N ILE A 269 -16.43 7.36 21.20
CA ILE A 269 -15.77 7.49 22.51
C ILE A 269 -15.54 6.14 23.22
N ALA A 270 -16.36 5.14 22.95
CA ALA A 270 -16.30 3.82 23.60
C ALA A 270 -15.39 2.81 22.87
N GLY A 271 -14.73 3.19 21.76
CA GLY A 271 -13.95 2.24 20.97
C GLY A 271 -12.65 2.84 20.45
N MET A 272 -11.67 1.96 20.23
CA MET A 272 -10.38 2.30 19.61
C MET A 272 -9.99 1.16 18.64
N PRO A 273 -10.60 1.10 17.43
CA PRO A 273 -10.17 0.13 16.43
C PRO A 273 -8.74 0.48 15.98
N VAL A 274 -7.89 -0.53 15.95
CA VAL A 274 -6.50 -0.45 15.48
C VAL A 274 -6.26 -1.55 14.46
N ALA A 275 -5.86 -1.15 13.27
CA ALA A 275 -5.55 -2.05 12.17
C ALA A 275 -4.08 -1.94 11.77
N ILE A 276 -3.51 -3.06 11.38
CA ILE A 276 -2.13 -3.15 10.89
C ILE A 276 -2.18 -3.81 9.52
N ASN A 277 -1.65 -3.14 8.51
CA ASN A 277 -1.43 -3.73 7.20
C ASN A 277 0.06 -3.81 6.93
N VAL A 278 0.54 -5.00 6.61
CA VAL A 278 1.97 -5.27 6.41
C VAL A 278 2.27 -5.29 4.92
N CYS A 279 3.37 -4.67 4.52
CA CYS A 279 3.94 -4.78 3.19
C CYS A 279 5.38 -5.27 3.26
N CYS A 280 5.80 -6.09 2.29
CA CYS A 280 7.17 -6.54 2.17
C CYS A 280 8.10 -5.42 1.68
N HIS A 281 9.40 -5.72 1.56
CA HIS A 281 10.40 -4.79 1.03
C HIS A 281 10.08 -4.26 -0.38
N ALA A 282 9.28 -4.98 -1.17
CA ALA A 282 8.76 -4.54 -2.46
C ALA A 282 7.42 -3.81 -2.29
N ALA A 283 7.41 -2.70 -1.56
CA ALA A 283 6.20 -1.88 -1.35
C ALA A 283 5.92 -1.04 -2.59
N ARG A 284 5.33 -1.69 -3.57
CA ARG A 284 5.04 -1.15 -4.90
C ARG A 284 3.81 -0.28 -4.87
N HIS A 285 3.94 0.95 -5.34
CA HIS A 285 2.82 1.83 -5.63
C HIS A 285 3.19 2.84 -6.70
N ALA A 286 2.18 3.47 -7.30
CA ALA A 286 2.38 4.57 -8.24
C ALA A 286 1.21 5.54 -8.18
N GLU A 287 1.51 6.81 -8.32
CA GLU A 287 0.52 7.88 -8.34
C GLU A 287 0.40 8.49 -9.73
N GLY A 288 -0.82 8.91 -10.10
CA GLY A 288 -1.08 9.61 -11.34
C GLY A 288 -2.32 10.49 -11.26
N ILE A 289 -2.42 11.42 -12.20
CA ILE A 289 -3.52 12.39 -12.28
C ILE A 289 -4.04 12.42 -13.72
N LEU A 290 -5.37 12.47 -13.86
CA LEU A 290 -6.08 12.85 -15.06
C LEU A 290 -6.79 14.18 -14.86
#